data_8b8ed97f8284b66014ef5b8257032e21
#
_entry.id   8b8ed97f8284b66014ef5b8257032e21
#
_cell.length_a   1.000
_cell.length_b   1.000
_cell.length_c   1.000
_cell.angle_alpha   90.00
_cell.angle_beta   90.00
_cell.angle_gamma   90.00
#
_symmetry.space_group_name_H-M   'P 1'
#
loop_
_entity.id
_entity.type
_entity.pdbx_description
1 polymer ?
#
loop_
_entity_poly.entity_id
_entity_poly.type
_entity_poly.pdbx_seq_one_letter_code
_entity_poly.pdbx_strand_id
1 'polypeptide(L)'
;MKKAKIFLCSLFLLLPCSVKALESDVFPELVYWSAVRSGELNKIKSFLQNGYNPDKVDGSKLAPIFYAVKIGNPEMIRILMSHKAKVDIEDPSGNTPLILSARFPNLEVIDILLDFGADINHQNREGTTALMRAVEFGNFFVVRRLLDANPDLLLQDFGGRDVMMLSAQGRNKKIQNTIEKLYNKK
;
A
#
# COMPACT_ATOMS: atom_id res chain seq x y z
N MET A 1 -36.21 -6.49 9.18
CA MET A 1 -35.48 -5.59 10.09
C MET A 1 -34.13 -5.09 9.53
N LYS A 2 -33.90 -5.08 8.20
CA LYS A 2 -32.61 -4.63 7.59
C LYS A 2 -32.68 -3.26 6.87
N LYS A 3 -33.82 -2.57 6.86
CA LYS A 3 -34.01 -1.30 6.11
C LYS A 3 -33.92 -0.01 6.98
N ALA A 4 -33.79 -0.13 8.29
CA ALA A 4 -33.72 1.04 9.19
C ALA A 4 -32.31 1.64 9.36
N LYS A 5 -31.23 0.97 8.89
CA LYS A 5 -29.84 1.41 9.09
C LYS A 5 -29.32 2.45 8.09
N ILE A 6 -30.01 2.63 6.96
CA ILE A 6 -29.50 3.48 5.86
C ILE A 6 -29.97 4.94 5.98
N PHE A 7 -31.06 5.21 6.72
CA PHE A 7 -31.64 6.56 6.79
C PHE A 7 -31.03 7.46 7.88
N LEU A 8 -30.21 6.91 8.80
CA LEU A 8 -29.58 7.70 9.87
C LEU A 8 -28.29 8.43 9.43
N CYS A 9 -27.67 8.03 8.34
CA CYS A 9 -26.37 8.58 7.92
C CYS A 9 -26.44 10.01 7.33
N SER A 10 -27.58 10.43 6.78
CA SER A 10 -27.71 11.75 6.13
C SER A 10 -28.14 12.88 7.05
N LEU A 11 -28.64 12.56 8.26
CA LEU A 11 -29.15 13.58 9.23
C LEU A 11 -28.03 14.08 10.17
N PHE A 12 -26.88 13.42 10.21
CA PHE A 12 -25.83 13.66 11.23
C PHE A 12 -24.82 14.77 10.89
N LEU A 13 -24.90 15.37 9.71
CA LEU A 13 -23.91 16.37 9.24
C LEU A 13 -24.07 17.77 9.89
N LEU A 14 -25.08 18.00 10.73
CA LEU A 14 -25.41 19.32 11.31
C LEU A 14 -25.36 19.38 12.84
N LEU A 15 -24.83 18.38 13.54
CA LEU A 15 -24.86 18.32 15.00
C LEU A 15 -23.60 18.91 15.65
N PRO A 16 -23.74 19.62 16.82
CA PRO A 16 -22.58 20.26 17.47
C PRO A 16 -21.57 19.27 18.05
N CYS A 17 -20.38 19.77 18.40
CA CYS A 17 -19.18 19.05 18.80
C CYS A 17 -19.35 17.91 19.84
N SER A 18 -20.36 18.00 20.71
CA SER A 18 -20.66 16.96 21.70
C SER A 18 -21.24 15.66 21.13
N VAL A 19 -21.80 15.70 19.91
CA VAL A 19 -22.37 14.52 19.26
C VAL A 19 -21.28 13.72 18.49
N LYS A 20 -20.21 14.38 18.06
CA LYS A 20 -19.04 13.68 17.47
C LYS A 20 -18.33 12.77 18.48
N ALA A 21 -18.34 13.11 19.75
CA ALA A 21 -17.80 12.25 20.82
C ALA A 21 -18.65 10.99 21.02
N LEU A 22 -19.98 11.11 20.91
CA LEU A 22 -20.92 9.98 20.99
C LEU A 22 -20.84 9.04 19.77
N GLU A 23 -20.45 9.56 18.59
CA GLU A 23 -20.29 8.76 17.37
C GLU A 23 -19.15 7.74 17.47
N SER A 24 -18.04 8.10 18.14
CA SER A 24 -16.90 7.20 18.37
C SER A 24 -17.26 6.01 19.25
N ASP A 25 -18.20 6.20 20.20
CA ASP A 25 -18.60 5.16 21.16
C ASP A 25 -19.68 4.24 20.58
N VAL A 26 -20.50 4.76 19.65
CA VAL A 26 -21.60 3.99 19.03
C VAL A 26 -21.17 3.27 17.76
N PHE A 27 -20.24 3.84 16.98
CA PHE A 27 -19.75 3.29 15.72
C PHE A 27 -18.23 3.42 15.58
N PRO A 28 -17.43 2.84 16.48
CA PRO A 28 -15.98 3.04 16.50
C PRO A 28 -15.32 2.58 15.19
N GLU A 29 -15.85 1.54 14.56
CA GLU A 29 -15.33 1.01 13.30
C GLU A 29 -15.52 1.99 12.12
N LEU A 30 -16.67 2.67 12.07
CA LEU A 30 -16.93 3.67 11.02
C LEU A 30 -15.99 4.86 11.15
N VAL A 31 -15.77 5.32 12.39
CA VAL A 31 -14.87 6.43 12.70
C VAL A 31 -13.41 6.06 12.39
N TYR A 32 -13.00 4.83 12.75
CA TYR A 32 -11.67 4.33 12.42
C TYR A 32 -11.41 4.33 10.91
N TRP A 33 -12.31 3.73 10.12
CA TRP A 33 -12.13 3.68 8.67
C TRP A 33 -12.26 5.04 7.99
N SER A 34 -13.04 5.96 8.55
CA SER A 34 -13.03 7.35 8.10
C SER A 34 -11.67 7.99 8.32
N ALA A 35 -11.09 7.83 9.52
CA ALA A 35 -9.76 8.35 9.84
C ALA A 35 -8.65 7.72 8.97
N VAL A 36 -8.74 6.41 8.70
CA VAL A 36 -7.80 5.71 7.80
C VAL A 36 -7.85 6.27 6.38
N ARG A 37 -9.06 6.49 5.84
CA ARG A 37 -9.22 7.00 4.47
C ARG A 37 -8.83 8.47 4.33
N SER A 38 -8.99 9.27 5.37
CA SER A 38 -8.60 10.70 5.38
C SER A 38 -7.15 10.93 5.83
N GLY A 39 -6.48 9.89 6.38
CA GLY A 39 -5.12 10.02 6.89
C GLY A 39 -5.02 10.81 8.21
N GLU A 40 -6.06 10.76 9.07
CA GLU A 40 -6.11 11.46 10.35
C GLU A 40 -5.24 10.75 11.40
N LEU A 41 -3.92 11.04 11.39
CA LEU A 41 -2.90 10.33 12.16
C LEU A 41 -3.21 10.23 13.66
N ASN A 42 -3.67 11.31 14.28
CA ASN A 42 -3.98 11.34 15.72
C ASN A 42 -5.09 10.37 16.08
N LYS A 43 -6.15 10.29 15.26
CA LYS A 43 -7.24 9.34 15.48
C LYS A 43 -6.78 7.90 15.27
N ILE A 44 -6.06 7.63 14.18
CA ILE A 44 -5.51 6.30 13.90
C ILE A 44 -4.65 5.84 15.08
N LYS A 45 -3.73 6.69 15.55
CA LYS A 45 -2.86 6.39 16.69
C LYS A 45 -3.67 6.09 17.95
N SER A 46 -4.70 6.88 18.24
CA SER A 46 -5.59 6.65 19.41
C SER A 46 -6.29 5.29 19.32
N PHE A 47 -6.83 4.92 18.15
CA PHE A 47 -7.46 3.61 17.97
C PHE A 47 -6.48 2.46 18.17
N LEU A 48 -5.26 2.57 17.62
CA LEU A 48 -4.23 1.54 17.74
C LEU A 48 -3.74 1.42 19.19
N GLN A 49 -3.59 2.52 19.94
CA GLN A 49 -3.25 2.52 21.37
C GLN A 49 -4.35 1.85 22.22
N ASN A 50 -5.60 1.94 21.78
CA ASN A 50 -6.74 1.27 22.43
C ASN A 50 -6.92 -0.18 21.96
N GLY A 51 -5.92 -0.77 21.30
CA GLY A 51 -5.89 -2.19 20.93
C GLY A 51 -6.59 -2.53 19.61
N TYR A 52 -6.90 -1.55 18.75
CA TYR A 52 -7.36 -1.86 17.41
C TYR A 52 -6.28 -2.59 16.62
N ASN A 53 -6.68 -3.63 15.90
CA ASN A 53 -5.77 -4.40 15.07
C ASN A 53 -5.32 -3.57 13.86
N PRO A 54 -4.00 -3.29 13.70
CA PRO A 54 -3.47 -2.52 12.56
C PRO A 54 -3.67 -3.22 11.21
N ASP A 55 -3.87 -4.55 11.22
CA ASP A 55 -4.09 -5.36 10.02
C ASP A 55 -5.57 -5.67 9.76
N LYS A 56 -6.49 -5.05 10.54
CA LYS A 56 -7.92 -5.23 10.30
C LYS A 56 -8.27 -4.77 8.90
N VAL A 57 -8.99 -5.61 8.15
CA VAL A 57 -9.42 -5.26 6.79
C VAL A 57 -10.82 -4.67 6.78
N ASP A 58 -11.09 -3.77 5.84
CA ASP A 58 -12.41 -3.19 5.59
C ASP A 58 -13.28 -4.08 4.69
N GLY A 59 -14.44 -3.55 4.28
CA GLY A 59 -15.37 -4.25 3.36
C GLY A 59 -14.78 -4.56 1.98
N SER A 60 -13.70 -3.88 1.59
CA SER A 60 -12.93 -4.15 0.36
C SER A 60 -11.79 -5.12 0.58
N LYS A 61 -11.67 -5.69 1.78
CA LYS A 61 -10.57 -6.55 2.23
C LYS A 61 -9.20 -5.88 2.16
N LEU A 62 -9.15 -4.56 2.38
CA LEU A 62 -7.92 -3.78 2.41
C LEU A 62 -7.57 -3.40 3.85
N ALA A 63 -6.32 -3.65 4.24
CA ALA A 63 -5.77 -3.19 5.52
C ALA A 63 -5.39 -1.69 5.46
N PRO A 64 -5.25 -1.00 6.62
CA PRO A 64 -4.91 0.43 6.69
C PRO A 64 -3.66 0.82 5.93
N ILE A 65 -2.64 -0.04 5.88
CA ILE A 65 -1.38 0.22 5.18
C ILE A 65 -1.57 0.46 3.68
N PHE A 66 -2.56 -0.19 3.03
CA PHE A 66 -2.86 0.07 1.62
C PHE A 66 -3.42 1.48 1.39
N TYR A 67 -4.18 2.00 2.36
CA TYR A 67 -4.64 3.40 2.32
C TYR A 67 -3.48 4.37 2.50
N ALA A 68 -2.57 4.08 3.45
CA ALA A 68 -1.37 4.88 3.65
C ALA A 68 -0.52 4.97 2.38
N VAL A 69 -0.33 3.86 1.66
CA VAL A 69 0.38 3.82 0.37
C VAL A 69 -0.37 4.62 -0.69
N LYS A 70 -1.70 4.44 -0.82
CA LYS A 70 -2.53 5.13 -1.84
C LYS A 70 -2.53 6.64 -1.67
N ILE A 71 -2.60 7.14 -0.43
CA ILE A 71 -2.55 8.59 -0.15
C ILE A 71 -1.12 9.13 -0.08
N GLY A 72 -0.12 8.25 -0.14
CA GLY A 72 1.29 8.62 -0.06
C GLY A 72 1.70 9.20 1.28
N ASN A 73 1.18 8.64 2.40
CA ASN A 73 1.45 9.13 3.74
C ASN A 73 2.45 8.22 4.48
N PRO A 74 3.75 8.56 4.48
CA PRO A 74 4.79 7.77 5.12
C PRO A 74 4.64 7.70 6.63
N GLU A 75 4.18 8.77 7.27
CA GLU A 75 4.01 8.80 8.73
C GLU A 75 2.90 7.85 9.19
N MET A 76 1.83 7.71 8.40
CA MET A 76 0.80 6.71 8.67
C MET A 76 1.37 5.28 8.62
N ILE A 77 2.27 5.00 7.67
CA ILE A 77 2.96 3.70 7.61
C ILE A 77 3.79 3.49 8.88
N ARG A 78 4.60 4.49 9.30
CA ARG A 78 5.40 4.40 10.54
C ARG A 78 4.53 4.13 11.77
N ILE A 79 3.39 4.79 11.90
CA ILE A 79 2.44 4.58 13.00
C ILE A 79 1.91 3.14 12.97
N LEU A 80 1.48 2.63 11.83
CA LEU A 80 0.99 1.26 11.70
C LEU A 80 2.06 0.24 12.05
N MET A 81 3.28 0.41 11.53
CA MET A 81 4.41 -0.47 11.80
C MET A 81 4.84 -0.45 13.28
N SER A 82 4.80 0.71 13.94
CA SER A 82 5.09 0.81 15.38
C SER A 82 4.08 0.04 16.25
N HIS A 83 2.89 -0.23 15.72
CA HIS A 83 1.85 -1.07 16.35
C HIS A 83 1.81 -2.48 15.76
N LYS A 84 2.93 -2.94 15.16
CA LYS A 84 3.13 -4.31 14.65
C LYS A 84 2.24 -4.70 13.48
N ALA A 85 1.91 -3.76 12.60
CA ALA A 85 1.31 -4.09 11.32
C ALA A 85 2.24 -5.00 10.50
N LYS A 86 1.66 -5.88 9.70
CA LYS A 86 2.41 -6.74 8.77
C LYS A 86 2.81 -5.92 7.55
N VAL A 87 4.12 -5.85 7.25
CA VAL A 87 4.62 -5.12 6.10
C VAL A 87 4.22 -5.78 4.77
N ASP A 88 4.16 -7.11 4.73
CA ASP A 88 3.81 -7.91 3.54
C ASP A 88 2.38 -8.48 3.60
N ILE A 89 1.45 -7.74 4.22
CA ILE A 89 0.03 -8.10 4.14
C ILE A 89 -0.44 -8.01 2.69
N GLU A 90 -1.26 -8.97 2.25
CA GLU A 90 -1.73 -9.02 0.88
C GLU A 90 -3.13 -8.41 0.72
N ASP A 91 -3.35 -7.74 -0.41
CA ASP A 91 -4.68 -7.37 -0.91
C ASP A 91 -5.36 -8.58 -1.60
N PRO A 92 -6.64 -8.48 -2.03
CA PRO A 92 -7.31 -9.57 -2.73
C PRO A 92 -6.64 -10.06 -4.02
N SER A 93 -5.73 -9.29 -4.60
CA SER A 93 -4.94 -9.67 -5.78
C SER A 93 -3.58 -10.24 -5.43
N GLY A 94 -3.27 -10.39 -4.13
CA GLY A 94 -1.96 -10.81 -3.63
C GLY A 94 -0.90 -9.72 -3.69
N ASN A 95 -1.27 -8.46 -3.94
CA ASN A 95 -0.28 -7.39 -3.90
C ASN A 95 0.07 -7.05 -2.45
N THR A 96 1.37 -6.94 -2.16
CA THR A 96 1.85 -6.33 -0.94
C THR A 96 1.81 -4.79 -1.04
N PRO A 97 1.93 -4.06 0.08
CA PRO A 97 2.09 -2.60 0.06
C PRO A 97 3.23 -2.14 -0.85
N LEU A 98 4.35 -2.89 -0.92
CA LEU A 98 5.48 -2.58 -1.79
C LEU A 98 5.10 -2.69 -3.27
N ILE A 99 4.41 -3.76 -3.70
CA ILE A 99 3.92 -3.91 -5.08
C ILE A 99 2.95 -2.77 -5.43
N LEU A 100 2.04 -2.43 -4.52
CA LEU A 100 1.12 -1.31 -4.74
C LEU A 100 1.86 0.02 -4.87
N SER A 101 2.88 0.27 -4.02
CA SER A 101 3.66 1.53 -4.00
C SER A 101 4.43 1.76 -5.30
N ALA A 102 4.82 0.69 -6.01
CA ALA A 102 5.54 0.78 -7.27
C ALA A 102 4.78 1.53 -8.39
N ARG A 103 3.47 1.72 -8.23
CA ARG A 103 2.63 2.51 -9.15
C ARG A 103 2.77 4.02 -8.95
N PHE A 104 3.25 4.46 -7.80
CA PHE A 104 3.28 5.87 -7.40
C PHE A 104 4.72 6.39 -7.33
N PRO A 105 5.00 7.64 -7.73
CA PRO A 105 6.34 8.22 -7.69
C PRO A 105 6.72 8.73 -6.28
N ASN A 106 6.38 7.98 -5.23
CA ASN A 106 6.69 8.34 -3.85
C ASN A 106 7.79 7.43 -3.30
N LEU A 107 9.04 7.88 -3.41
CA LEU A 107 10.21 7.10 -2.99
C LEU A 107 10.24 6.92 -1.46
N GLU A 108 9.79 7.89 -0.68
CA GLU A 108 9.79 7.79 0.77
C GLU A 108 8.91 6.64 1.27
N VAL A 109 7.75 6.42 0.64
CA VAL A 109 6.89 5.27 0.94
C VAL A 109 7.60 3.95 0.65
N ILE A 110 8.33 3.87 -0.48
CA ILE A 110 9.10 2.68 -0.84
C ILE A 110 10.23 2.45 0.16
N ASP A 111 10.97 3.50 0.51
CA ASP A 111 12.07 3.43 1.46
C ASP A 111 11.60 2.89 2.81
N ILE A 112 10.52 3.44 3.35
CA ILE A 112 9.96 3.00 4.62
C ILE A 112 9.53 1.53 4.58
N LEU A 113 8.85 1.09 3.51
CA LEU A 113 8.43 -0.30 3.39
C LEU A 113 9.64 -1.24 3.37
N LEU A 114 10.70 -0.89 2.63
CA LEU A 114 11.95 -1.65 2.59
C LEU A 114 12.68 -1.63 3.95
N ASP A 115 12.73 -0.48 4.64
CA ASP A 115 13.33 -0.36 5.97
C ASP A 115 12.63 -1.24 7.02
N PHE A 116 11.32 -1.46 6.87
CA PHE A 116 10.56 -2.38 7.70
C PHE A 116 10.62 -3.83 7.20
N GLY A 117 11.45 -4.14 6.22
CA GLY A 117 11.74 -5.49 5.76
C GLY A 117 10.73 -6.06 4.77
N ALA A 118 10.07 -5.21 3.97
CA ALA A 118 9.21 -5.68 2.89
C ALA A 118 9.97 -6.61 1.94
N ASP A 119 9.37 -7.75 1.58
CA ASP A 119 9.95 -8.69 0.63
C ASP A 119 9.96 -8.09 -0.78
N ILE A 120 11.18 -7.73 -1.24
CA ILE A 120 11.43 -7.15 -2.56
C ILE A 120 11.05 -8.10 -3.70
N ASN A 121 11.07 -9.42 -3.43
CA ASN A 121 10.84 -10.48 -4.41
C ASN A 121 9.44 -11.10 -4.32
N HIS A 122 8.58 -10.57 -3.45
CA HIS A 122 7.20 -11.07 -3.36
C HIS A 122 6.52 -11.01 -4.72
N GLN A 123 5.86 -12.11 -5.11
CA GLN A 123 5.07 -12.22 -6.32
C GLN A 123 3.58 -12.27 -5.97
N ASN A 124 2.79 -11.37 -6.57
CA ASN A 124 1.34 -11.39 -6.41
C ASN A 124 0.70 -12.59 -7.17
N ARG A 125 -0.62 -12.64 -7.22
CA ARG A 125 -1.37 -13.72 -7.90
C ARG A 125 -1.19 -13.78 -9.42
N GLU A 126 -0.54 -12.79 -10.02
CA GLU A 126 -0.15 -12.76 -11.44
C GLU A 126 1.34 -13.12 -11.61
N GLY A 127 2.06 -13.39 -10.52
CA GLY A 127 3.51 -13.57 -10.50
C GLY A 127 4.28 -12.25 -10.60
N THR A 128 3.61 -11.10 -10.49
CA THR A 128 4.23 -9.79 -10.68
C THR A 128 4.91 -9.31 -9.40
N THR A 129 6.19 -8.90 -9.49
CA THR A 129 6.94 -8.27 -8.39
C THR A 129 6.77 -6.75 -8.38
N ALA A 130 7.24 -6.10 -7.31
CA ALA A 130 7.27 -4.63 -7.23
C ALA A 130 8.11 -4.00 -8.36
N LEU A 131 9.26 -4.61 -8.68
CA LEU A 131 10.12 -4.14 -9.78
C LEU A 131 9.43 -4.26 -11.15
N MET A 132 8.80 -5.40 -11.44
CA MET A 132 8.02 -5.60 -12.66
C MET A 132 6.94 -4.54 -12.79
N ARG A 133 6.21 -4.28 -11.71
CA ARG A 133 5.16 -3.26 -11.67
C ARG A 133 5.70 -1.86 -11.93
N ALA A 134 6.85 -1.49 -11.34
CA ALA A 134 7.51 -0.20 -11.58
C ALA A 134 7.94 -0.03 -13.05
N VAL A 135 8.43 -1.10 -13.67
CA VAL A 135 8.83 -1.12 -15.10
C VAL A 135 7.61 -0.92 -15.99
N GLU A 136 6.49 -1.63 -15.74
CA GLU A 136 5.23 -1.48 -16.49
C GLU A 136 4.70 -0.03 -16.42
N PHE A 137 4.76 0.61 -15.25
CA PHE A 137 4.37 2.01 -15.09
C PHE A 137 5.38 3.02 -15.64
N GLY A 138 6.56 2.56 -16.03
CA GLY A 138 7.60 3.42 -16.64
C GLY A 138 8.24 4.41 -15.66
N ASN A 139 8.13 4.18 -14.36
CA ASN A 139 8.64 5.09 -13.33
C ASN A 139 10.14 4.82 -13.07
N PHE A 140 11.00 5.55 -13.78
CA PHE A 140 12.44 5.36 -13.71
C PHE A 140 13.03 5.49 -12.31
N PHE A 141 12.58 6.45 -11.51
CA PHE A 141 13.12 6.67 -10.16
C PHE A 141 12.74 5.54 -9.21
N VAL A 142 11.50 5.03 -9.31
CA VAL A 142 11.05 3.88 -8.53
C VAL A 142 11.80 2.61 -8.96
N VAL A 143 11.93 2.37 -10.27
CA VAL A 143 12.73 1.25 -10.80
C VAL A 143 14.14 1.29 -10.24
N ARG A 144 14.81 2.46 -10.30
CA ARG A 144 16.18 2.60 -9.78
C ARG A 144 16.23 2.30 -8.28
N ARG A 145 15.31 2.87 -7.49
CA ARG A 145 15.30 2.64 -6.05
C ARG A 145 15.07 1.18 -5.67
N LEU A 146 14.18 0.48 -6.40
CA LEU A 146 13.96 -0.96 -6.20
C LEU A 146 15.18 -1.79 -6.61
N LEU A 147 15.87 -1.42 -7.69
CA LEU A 147 17.12 -2.08 -8.10
C LEU A 147 18.25 -1.92 -7.06
N ASP A 148 18.30 -0.78 -6.36
CA ASP A 148 19.27 -0.54 -5.28
C ASP A 148 19.03 -1.47 -4.08
N ALA A 149 17.83 -2.03 -3.94
CA ALA A 149 17.48 -3.05 -2.93
C ALA A 149 17.81 -4.49 -3.37
N ASN A 150 18.53 -4.65 -4.48
CA ASN A 150 19.05 -5.93 -5.00
C ASN A 150 17.97 -7.03 -5.22
N PRO A 151 16.94 -6.77 -6.03
CA PRO A 151 15.89 -7.74 -6.33
C PRO A 151 16.43 -8.88 -7.22
N ASP A 152 15.71 -9.99 -7.24
CA ASP A 152 15.94 -11.05 -8.21
C ASP A 152 15.35 -10.65 -9.58
N LEU A 153 16.23 -10.44 -10.57
CA LEU A 153 15.86 -10.03 -11.93
C LEU A 153 15.35 -11.19 -12.79
N LEU A 154 15.56 -12.45 -12.35
CA LEU A 154 15.22 -13.64 -13.12
C LEU A 154 13.82 -14.17 -12.82
N LEU A 155 13.12 -13.60 -11.81
CA LEU A 155 11.74 -13.93 -11.54
C LEU A 155 10.89 -13.63 -12.76
N GLN A 156 9.95 -14.54 -13.05
CA GLN A 156 9.01 -14.40 -14.15
C GLN A 156 7.59 -14.29 -13.62
N ASP A 157 6.80 -13.47 -14.25
CA ASP A 157 5.34 -13.49 -14.02
C ASP A 157 4.71 -14.79 -14.57
N PHE A 158 3.45 -15.03 -14.29
CA PHE A 158 2.78 -16.26 -14.77
C PHE A 158 2.56 -16.27 -16.29
N GLY A 159 2.85 -15.16 -16.98
CA GLY A 159 2.97 -15.10 -18.44
C GLY A 159 4.37 -15.44 -18.97
N GLY A 160 5.31 -15.81 -18.11
CA GLY A 160 6.69 -16.13 -18.45
C GLY A 160 7.55 -14.89 -18.77
N ARG A 161 7.13 -13.69 -18.37
CA ARG A 161 7.86 -12.44 -18.65
C ARG A 161 8.70 -12.06 -17.44
N ASP A 162 9.98 -11.88 -17.63
CA ASP A 162 10.87 -11.27 -16.63
C ASP A 162 10.93 -9.74 -16.79
N VAL A 163 11.69 -9.09 -15.89
CA VAL A 163 11.84 -7.64 -15.90
C VAL A 163 12.52 -7.11 -17.15
N MET A 164 13.40 -7.93 -17.79
CA MET A 164 14.07 -7.58 -19.04
C MET A 164 13.08 -7.50 -20.19
N MET A 165 12.24 -8.54 -20.34
CA MET A 165 11.20 -8.58 -21.37
C MET A 165 10.20 -7.44 -21.19
N LEU A 166 9.76 -7.18 -19.96
CA LEU A 166 8.84 -6.06 -19.65
C LEU A 166 9.48 -4.70 -20.00
N SER A 167 10.77 -4.52 -19.72
CA SER A 167 11.46 -3.27 -20.04
C SER A 167 11.61 -3.04 -21.53
N ALA A 168 11.80 -4.11 -22.32
CA ALA A 168 11.90 -4.05 -23.78
C ALA A 168 10.55 -3.67 -24.43
N GLN A 169 9.43 -4.09 -23.85
CA GLN A 169 8.07 -3.71 -24.28
C GLN A 169 7.72 -2.27 -23.87
N GLY A 170 8.36 -1.74 -22.83
CA GLY A 170 8.12 -0.41 -22.31
C GLY A 170 8.64 0.71 -23.21
N ARG A 171 8.04 1.92 -23.07
CA ARG A 171 8.47 3.10 -23.82
C ARG A 171 9.65 3.84 -23.22
N ASN A 172 10.08 3.49 -22.01
CA ASN A 172 11.13 4.20 -21.27
C ASN A 172 12.52 3.60 -21.54
N LYS A 173 13.22 4.18 -22.53
CA LYS A 173 14.58 3.73 -22.90
C LYS A 173 15.61 3.79 -21.76
N LYS A 174 15.44 4.70 -20.79
CA LYS A 174 16.34 4.76 -19.62
C LYS A 174 16.18 3.52 -18.74
N ILE A 175 14.95 3.05 -18.53
CA ILE A 175 14.68 1.82 -17.79
C ILE A 175 15.30 0.63 -18.52
N GLN A 176 15.00 0.48 -19.83
CA GLN A 176 15.55 -0.60 -20.64
C GLN A 176 17.07 -0.66 -20.53
N ASN A 177 17.76 0.44 -20.83
CA ASN A 177 19.22 0.51 -20.78
C ASN A 177 19.80 0.20 -19.38
N THR A 178 19.08 0.58 -18.32
CA THR A 178 19.52 0.30 -16.94
C THR A 178 19.43 -1.20 -16.63
N ILE A 179 18.33 -1.83 -17.01
CA ILE A 179 18.11 -3.27 -16.79
C ILE A 179 19.08 -4.10 -17.64
N GLU A 180 19.26 -3.78 -18.93
CA GLU A 180 20.21 -4.44 -19.83
C GLU A 180 21.65 -4.43 -19.27
N LYS A 181 22.09 -3.29 -18.74
CA LYS A 181 23.42 -3.19 -18.11
C LYS A 181 23.59 -4.10 -16.91
N LEU A 182 22.54 -4.33 -16.13
CA LEU A 182 22.59 -5.21 -14.96
C LEU A 182 22.55 -6.68 -15.35
N TYR A 183 21.77 -7.03 -16.38
CA TYR A 183 21.76 -8.40 -16.93
C TYR A 183 23.12 -8.82 -17.49
N ASN A 184 23.79 -7.92 -18.21
CA ASN A 184 25.11 -8.20 -18.84
C ASN A 184 26.29 -8.22 -17.83
N LYS A 185 26.04 -7.89 -16.56
CA LYS A 185 27.07 -7.94 -15.50
C LYS A 185 27.02 -9.21 -14.65
N LYS A 186 25.95 -10.00 -14.76
CA LYS A 186 25.79 -11.31 -14.10
C LYS A 186 26.27 -12.44 -15.01
#